data_39d2a2c365ae17803e65ed47ae8195e1
#
_entry.id   39d2a2c365ae17803e65ed47ae8195e1
#
_cell.length_a   1.000
_cell.length_b   1.000
_cell.length_c   1.000
_cell.angle_alpha   90.00
_cell.angle_beta   90.00
_cell.angle_gamma   90.00
#
_symmetry.space_group_name_H-M   'P 1'
#
loop_
_entity.id
_entity.type
_entity.pdbx_description
1 polymer ?
#
loop_
_entity_poly.entity_id
_entity_poly.type
_entity_poly.pdbx_seq_one_letter_code
_entity_poly.pdbx_strand_id
1 'polypeptide(L)'
;MSNLPVRCPVCQGPMNVLVYYCPECDVTVEGEFLPEADPLYKLSDEQRNFLLTFVTCEGKLNRMEEVYGLSYPTLRSRLLELIQALDYTPIRK
;
A
#
# COMPACT_ATOMS: atom_id res chain seq x y z
N MET A 1 3.27 4.98 9.25
CA MET A 1 2.36 4.56 10.01
C MET A 1 1.79 3.29 9.66
N SER A 2 1.17 2.82 9.40
CA SER A 2 0.38 1.79 9.28
C SER A 2 0.97 0.53 9.43
N ASN A 3 0.75 -0.03 10.46
CA ASN A 3 1.12 -1.38 10.74
C ASN A 3 -0.07 -2.29 10.71
N LEU A 4 -0.98 -2.04 9.75
CA LEU A 4 -2.10 -2.92 9.60
C LEU A 4 -1.58 -4.26 9.08
N PRO A 5 -1.70 -5.34 9.86
CA PRO A 5 -1.25 -6.63 9.38
C PRO A 5 -2.22 -7.13 8.33
N VAL A 6 -1.74 -7.22 7.09
CA VAL A 6 -2.53 -7.76 6.00
C VAL A 6 -2.35 -9.25 5.90
N ARG A 7 -1.18 -9.76 6.33
CA ARG A 7 -0.89 -11.18 6.30
C ARG A 7 -0.65 -11.71 7.70
N CYS A 8 -1.09 -12.93 7.90
CA CYS A 8 -0.94 -13.58 9.18
C CYS A 8 0.54 -13.85 9.48
N PRO A 9 1.05 -13.42 10.64
CA PRO A 9 2.45 -13.70 11.00
C PRO A 9 2.72 -15.18 11.28
N VAL A 10 1.68 -15.99 11.42
CA VAL A 10 1.84 -17.41 11.70
C VAL A 10 1.86 -18.22 10.40
N CYS A 11 0.92 -18.01 9.50
CA CYS A 11 0.79 -18.83 8.30
C CYS A 11 0.95 -18.07 6.99
N GLN A 12 1.17 -16.78 7.04
CA GLN A 12 1.31 -15.90 5.86
C GLN A 12 0.04 -15.84 4.98
N GLY A 13 -1.06 -16.35 5.47
CA GLY A 13 -2.32 -16.25 4.76
C GLY A 13 -2.92 -14.87 4.88
N PRO A 14 -3.96 -14.57 4.08
CA PRO A 14 -4.64 -13.29 4.19
C PRO A 14 -5.42 -13.19 5.50
N MET A 15 -5.53 -11.99 6.03
CA MET A 15 -6.27 -11.76 7.26
C MET A 15 -7.44 -10.84 6.99
N ASN A 16 -8.56 -11.13 7.65
CA ASN A 16 -9.75 -10.30 7.59
C ASN A 16 -9.87 -9.51 8.88
N VAL A 17 -10.48 -8.33 8.78
CA VAL A 17 -10.78 -7.53 9.96
C VAL A 17 -12.18 -7.89 10.42
N LEU A 18 -12.32 -8.25 11.68
CA LEU A 18 -13.62 -8.61 12.25
C LEU A 18 -14.24 -7.51 13.09
N VAL A 19 -13.44 -6.67 13.69
CA VAL A 19 -13.93 -5.65 14.62
C VAL A 19 -13.22 -4.33 14.39
N TYR A 20 -13.99 -3.26 14.27
CA TYR A 20 -13.47 -1.89 14.31
C TYR A 20 -14.06 -1.20 15.54
N TYR A 21 -13.26 -0.40 16.20
CA TYR A 21 -13.67 0.36 17.36
C TYR A 21 -13.42 1.85 17.14
N CYS A 22 -14.44 2.65 17.39
CA CYS A 22 -14.30 4.10 17.33
C CYS A 22 -14.11 4.66 18.73
N PRO A 23 -12.92 5.17 19.06
CA PRO A 23 -12.67 5.70 20.40
C PRO A 23 -13.40 7.00 20.70
N GLU A 24 -13.86 7.71 19.69
CA GLU A 24 -14.58 8.97 19.90
C GLU A 24 -16.00 8.76 20.40
N CYS A 25 -16.72 7.82 19.79
CA CYS A 25 -18.11 7.57 20.16
C CYS A 25 -18.32 6.23 20.85
N ASP A 26 -17.23 5.48 21.09
CA ASP A 26 -17.27 4.20 21.79
C ASP A 26 -18.18 3.17 21.10
N VAL A 27 -18.21 3.21 19.77
CA VAL A 27 -18.98 2.26 18.98
C VAL A 27 -18.05 1.17 18.44
N THR A 28 -18.52 -0.06 18.50
CA THR A 28 -17.83 -1.21 17.93
C THR A 28 -18.63 -1.70 16.73
N VAL A 29 -17.95 -1.88 15.60
CA VAL A 29 -18.55 -2.40 14.38
C VAL A 29 -17.97 -3.78 14.11
N GLU A 30 -18.81 -4.79 14.09
CA GLU A 30 -18.41 -6.17 13.85
C GLU A 30 -18.90 -6.63 12.49
N GLY A 31 -18.08 -7.43 11.83
CA GLY A 31 -18.40 -7.98 10.53
C GLY A 31 -17.19 -8.67 9.96
N GLU A 32 -17.27 -9.05 8.71
CA GLU A 32 -16.13 -9.61 8.02
C GLU A 32 -15.72 -8.62 6.94
N PHE A 33 -14.61 -7.95 7.16
CA PHE A 33 -14.12 -6.92 6.25
C PHE A 33 -12.90 -7.44 5.51
N LEU A 34 -12.97 -7.39 4.17
CA LEU A 34 -11.92 -7.95 3.31
C LEU A 34 -11.02 -6.84 2.81
N PRO A 35 -9.84 -6.65 3.42
CA PRO A 35 -8.91 -5.63 2.94
C PRO A 35 -8.40 -5.92 1.53
N GLU A 36 -8.50 -7.15 1.09
CA GLU A 36 -8.05 -7.54 -0.25
C GLU A 36 -8.82 -6.88 -1.38
N ALA A 37 -9.99 -6.31 -1.09
CA ALA A 37 -10.76 -5.57 -2.09
C ALA A 37 -10.05 -4.30 -2.54
N ASP A 38 -9.15 -3.78 -1.72
CA ASP A 38 -8.39 -2.58 -2.03
C ASP A 38 -7.04 -2.97 -2.63
N PRO A 39 -6.74 -2.54 -3.87
CA PRO A 39 -5.45 -2.88 -4.50
C PRO A 39 -4.24 -2.48 -3.67
N LEU A 40 -4.35 -1.41 -2.88
CA LEU A 40 -3.24 -0.93 -2.07
C LEU A 40 -2.84 -1.92 -0.98
N TYR A 41 -3.74 -2.80 -0.57
CA TYR A 41 -3.41 -3.83 0.42
C TYR A 41 -2.50 -4.93 -0.12
N LYS A 42 -2.36 -5.03 -1.44
CA LYS A 42 -1.46 -6.00 -2.05
C LYS A 42 -0.01 -5.57 -1.92
N LEU A 43 0.23 -4.31 -1.65
CA LEU A 43 1.58 -3.76 -1.58
C LEU A 43 2.22 -4.03 -0.22
N SER A 44 3.54 -4.27 -0.22
CA SER A 44 4.30 -4.31 1.01
C SER A 44 4.42 -2.91 1.59
N ASP A 45 4.85 -2.79 2.85
CA ASP A 45 5.06 -1.48 3.47
C ASP A 45 6.06 -0.65 2.68
N GLU A 46 7.12 -1.28 2.20
CA GLU A 46 8.12 -0.61 1.38
C GLU A 46 7.52 -0.09 0.07
N GLN A 47 6.69 -0.89 -0.58
CA GLN A 47 6.02 -0.47 -1.80
C GLN A 47 5.02 0.66 -1.57
N ARG A 48 4.31 0.64 -0.44
CA ARG A 48 3.41 1.73 -0.08
C ARG A 48 4.17 3.02 0.15
N ASN A 49 5.30 2.94 0.84
CA ASN A 49 6.13 4.11 1.07
C ASN A 49 6.66 4.68 -0.24
N PHE A 50 7.03 3.80 -1.16
CA PHE A 50 7.47 4.21 -2.49
C PHE A 50 6.35 4.95 -3.22
N LEU A 51 5.15 4.41 -3.17
CA LEU A 51 3.98 5.03 -3.81
C LEU A 51 3.68 6.40 -3.22
N LEU A 52 3.70 6.52 -1.90
CA LEU A 52 3.46 7.79 -1.24
C LEU A 52 4.52 8.82 -1.61
N THR A 53 5.77 8.41 -1.67
CA THR A 53 6.87 9.29 -2.08
C THR A 53 6.71 9.69 -3.54
N PHE A 54 6.30 8.76 -4.40
CA PHE A 54 6.07 9.03 -5.80
C PHE A 54 5.02 10.12 -5.99
N VAL A 55 3.91 10.02 -5.25
CA VAL A 55 2.85 11.02 -5.31
C VAL A 55 3.34 12.37 -4.75
N THR A 56 4.07 12.34 -3.65
CA THR A 56 4.62 13.56 -3.05
C THR A 56 5.59 14.27 -3.99
N CYS A 57 6.33 13.49 -4.77
CA CYS A 57 7.26 14.02 -5.77
C CYS A 57 6.57 14.35 -7.10
N GLU A 58 5.25 14.34 -7.11
CA GLU A 58 4.44 14.65 -8.30
C GLU A 58 4.74 13.76 -9.50
N GLY A 59 5.10 12.50 -9.23
CA GLY A 59 5.43 11.54 -10.27
C GLY A 59 6.79 11.74 -10.92
N LYS A 60 7.63 12.59 -10.35
CA LYS A 60 8.94 12.91 -10.93
C LYS A 60 10.02 12.05 -10.30
N LEU A 61 10.51 11.06 -11.05
CA LEU A 61 11.53 10.15 -10.56
C LEU A 61 12.84 10.85 -10.24
N ASN A 62 13.17 11.93 -10.95
CA ASN A 62 14.38 12.69 -10.66
C ASN A 62 14.35 13.31 -9.27
N ARG A 63 13.17 13.69 -8.77
CA ARG A 63 13.04 14.16 -7.38
C ARG A 63 13.22 13.01 -6.41
N MET A 64 12.75 11.83 -6.77
CA MET A 64 12.88 10.64 -5.93
C MET A 64 14.34 10.19 -5.83
N GLU A 65 15.17 10.49 -6.82
CA GLU A 65 16.60 10.23 -6.73
C GLU A 65 17.22 10.91 -5.52
N GLU A 66 16.79 12.12 -5.24
CA GLU A 66 17.30 12.87 -4.08
C GLU A 66 16.80 12.27 -2.77
N VAL A 67 15.55 11.83 -2.75
CA VAL A 67 14.94 11.26 -1.53
C VAL A 67 15.54 9.92 -1.17
N TYR A 68 15.70 9.04 -2.17
CA TYR A 68 16.17 7.67 -1.93
C TYR A 68 17.66 7.50 -2.11
N GLY A 69 18.33 8.41 -2.77
CA GLY A 69 19.74 8.25 -3.11
C GLY A 69 19.99 7.13 -4.09
N LEU A 70 19.00 6.82 -4.93
CA LEU A 70 19.08 5.77 -5.94
C LEU A 70 19.04 6.37 -7.34
N SER A 71 19.63 5.65 -8.30
CA SER A 71 19.65 6.11 -9.69
C SER A 71 18.27 5.99 -10.34
N TYR A 72 18.05 6.75 -11.40
CA TYR A 72 16.80 6.73 -12.15
C TYR A 72 16.43 5.32 -12.64
N PRO A 73 17.35 4.55 -13.27
CA PRO A 73 16.99 3.20 -13.71
C PRO A 73 16.53 2.29 -12.58
N THR A 74 17.15 2.41 -11.41
CA THR A 74 16.77 1.61 -10.24
C THR A 74 15.37 1.98 -9.77
N LEU A 75 15.08 3.28 -9.70
CA LEU A 75 13.75 3.76 -9.30
C LEU A 75 12.69 3.34 -10.31
N ARG A 76 13.01 3.39 -11.58
CA ARG A 76 12.08 2.96 -12.63
C ARG A 76 11.77 1.47 -12.51
N SER A 77 12.78 0.65 -12.21
CA SER A 77 12.56 -0.78 -11.98
C SER A 77 11.63 -1.03 -10.80
N ARG A 78 11.82 -0.31 -9.71
CA ARG A 78 10.94 -0.41 -8.55
C ARG A 78 9.52 0.02 -8.86
N LEU A 79 9.37 1.08 -9.66
CA LEU A 79 8.06 1.53 -10.09
C LEU A 79 7.34 0.47 -10.90
N LEU A 80 8.04 -0.20 -11.82
CA LEU A 80 7.46 -1.26 -12.62
C LEU A 80 7.04 -2.45 -11.75
N GLU A 81 7.84 -2.81 -10.76
CA GLU A 81 7.48 -3.86 -9.81
C GLU A 81 6.22 -3.50 -9.03
N LEU A 82 6.11 -2.23 -8.63
CA LEU A 82 4.95 -1.75 -7.92
C LEU A 82 3.70 -1.81 -8.79
N ILE A 83 3.82 -1.44 -10.06
CA ILE A 83 2.70 -1.49 -11.01
C ILE A 83 2.20 -2.93 -11.15
N GLN A 84 3.13 -3.90 -11.24
CA GLN A 84 2.77 -5.30 -11.31
C GLN A 84 2.12 -5.80 -10.03
N ALA A 85 2.61 -5.33 -8.89
CA ALA A 85 2.05 -5.73 -7.60
C ALA A 85 0.63 -5.18 -7.41
N LEU A 86 0.35 -4.00 -7.92
CA LEU A 86 -0.98 -3.42 -7.84
C LEU A 86 -2.01 -4.19 -8.65
N ASP A 87 -1.59 -4.73 -9.79
CA ASP A 87 -2.49 -5.46 -10.68
C ASP A 87 -3.82 -4.73 -10.88
N TYR A 88 -3.72 -3.44 -11.18
CA TYR A 88 -4.87 -2.56 -11.25
C TYR A 88 -4.98 -1.95 -12.65
N THR A 89 -6.18 -2.00 -13.21
CA THR A 89 -6.45 -1.36 -14.50
C THR A 89 -7.33 -0.13 -14.27
N PRO A 90 -6.85 1.06 -14.66
CA PRO A 90 -7.65 2.27 -14.47
C PRO A 90 -8.96 2.21 -15.24
N ILE A 91 -9.98 2.74 -14.62
CA ILE A 91 -11.29 2.86 -15.25
C ILE A 91 -11.26 4.11 -16.13
N ARG A 92 -11.56 3.93 -17.40
CA ARG A 92 -11.65 5.05 -18.34
C ARG A 92 -13.07 5.61 -18.35
N LYS A 93 -13.14 6.90 -18.29
CA LYS A 93 -14.42 7.58 -18.45
C LYS A 93 -14.54 8.14 -19.85
#